data_7960cb8e3b10175c959799968af685ee
#
_entry.id   7960cb8e3b10175c959799968af685ee
#
_cell.length_a   1.000
_cell.length_b   1.000
_cell.length_c   1.000
_cell.angle_alpha   90.00
_cell.angle_beta   90.00
_cell.angle_gamma   90.00
#
_symmetry.space_group_name_H-M   'P 1'
#
loop_
_entity.id
_entity.type
_entity.pdbx_description
1 polymer ?
#
loop_
_entity_poly.entity_id
_entity_poly.type
_entity_poly.pdbx_seq_one_letter_code
_entity_poly.pdbx_strand_id
1 'polypeptide(L)' 'MLKLTNIVVLPDFKIEVYFQNGEKKTCDLNLFLDKGAFTELRDLSLFKQIHNTGFSLEWPNEVDLSSDTLYAIGK' A
#
# COMPACT_ATOMS: atom_id res chain seq x y z
N MET A 1 -7.77 -13.60 5.50
CA MET A 1 -7.25 -12.37 4.87
C MET A 1 -8.35 -11.31 4.81
N LEU A 2 -8.08 -10.12 5.33
CA LEU A 2 -9.06 -9.04 5.33
C LEU A 2 -9.11 -8.35 3.96
N LYS A 3 -10.31 -8.04 3.51
CA LYS A 3 -10.49 -7.28 2.29
C LYS A 3 -10.15 -5.80 2.53
N LEU A 4 -9.52 -5.18 1.54
CA LEU A 4 -9.22 -3.75 1.54
C LEU A 4 -10.42 -3.01 0.94
N THR A 5 -11.13 -2.23 1.75
CA THR A 5 -12.35 -1.56 1.29
C THR A 5 -12.06 -0.19 0.68
N ASN A 6 -10.98 0.46 1.09
CA ASN A 6 -10.59 1.75 0.54
C ASN A 6 -9.13 2.04 0.86
N ILE A 7 -8.52 2.91 0.08
CA ILE A 7 -7.17 3.41 0.34
C ILE A 7 -7.11 4.91 0.04
N VAL A 8 -6.24 5.61 0.76
CA VAL A 8 -5.98 7.03 0.52
C VAL A 8 -4.47 7.22 0.52
N VAL A 9 -3.93 7.79 -0.56
CA VAL A 9 -2.51 8.11 -0.64
C VAL A 9 -2.25 9.37 0.18
N LEU A 10 -1.32 9.25 1.13
CA LEU A 10 -0.93 10.34 2.01
C LEU A 10 0.45 10.89 1.59
N PRO A 11 0.85 12.08 2.09
CA PRO A 11 2.21 12.58 1.87
C PRO A 11 3.27 11.63 2.41
N ASP A 12 4.51 11.75 1.90
CA ASP A 12 5.69 11.03 2.38
C ASP A 12 5.60 9.51 2.20
N PHE A 13 4.97 9.06 1.11
CA PHE A 13 4.88 7.64 0.75
C PHE A 13 4.18 6.80 1.82
N LYS A 14 3.16 7.37 2.44
CA LYS A 14 2.28 6.68 3.38
C LYS A 14 0.94 6.45 2.73
N ILE A 15 0.24 5.42 3.19
CA ILE A 15 -1.09 5.08 2.69
C ILE A 15 -2.00 4.81 3.88
N GLU A 16 -3.17 5.40 3.86
CA GLU A 16 -4.22 5.09 4.80
C GLU A 16 -5.05 3.96 4.19
N VAL A 17 -5.18 2.87 4.93
CA VAL A 17 -5.83 1.64 4.44
C VAL A 17 -7.03 1.33 5.32
N TYR A 18 -8.18 1.10 4.68
CA TYR A 18 -9.42 0.72 5.35
C TYR A 18 -9.69 -0.75 5.10
N PHE A 19 -9.95 -1.50 6.17
CA PHE A 19 -10.16 -2.94 6.12
C PHE A 19 -11.64 -3.29 6.31
N GLN A 20 -12.02 -4.45 5.83
CA GLN A 20 -13.39 -4.96 5.88
C GLN A 20 -13.95 -5.03 7.30
N ASN A 21 -13.11 -5.23 8.31
CA ASN A 21 -13.52 -5.30 9.70
C ASN A 21 -13.77 -3.93 10.35
N GLY A 22 -13.70 -2.86 9.57
CA GLY A 22 -13.91 -1.51 10.05
C GLY A 22 -12.65 -0.80 10.55
N GLU A 23 -11.52 -1.49 10.61
CA GLU A 23 -10.27 -0.88 11.03
C GLU A 23 -9.67 0.00 9.94
N LYS A 24 -9.03 1.07 10.37
CA LYS A 24 -8.24 1.95 9.51
C LYS A 24 -6.82 1.97 10.05
N LYS A 25 -5.84 1.80 9.17
CA LYS A 25 -4.43 1.83 9.55
C LYS A 25 -3.64 2.70 8.59
N THR A 26 -2.59 3.33 9.11
CA THR A 26 -1.63 4.08 8.28
C THR A 26 -0.42 3.20 8.06
N CYS A 27 -0.10 2.94 6.79
CA CYS A 27 1.04 2.13 6.39
C CYS A 27 2.13 3.02 5.85
N ASP A 28 3.33 2.93 6.43
CA ASP A 28 4.49 3.67 5.96
C ASP A 28 5.26 2.82 4.95
N LEU A 29 5.12 3.14 3.67
CA LEU A 29 5.76 2.35 2.61
C LEU A 29 7.23 2.69 2.41
N ASN A 30 7.77 3.68 3.12
CA ASN A 30 9.20 3.94 3.11
C ASN A 30 10.00 2.71 3.53
N LEU A 31 9.38 1.80 4.29
CA LEU A 31 10.00 0.53 4.70
C LEU A 31 10.47 -0.30 3.51
N PHE A 32 9.84 -0.15 2.35
CA PHE A 32 10.10 -0.97 1.18
C PHE A 32 10.85 -0.25 0.06
N LEU A 33 10.96 1.09 0.13
CA LEU A 33 11.42 1.89 -1.01
C LEU A 33 12.91 1.75 -1.34
N ASP A 34 13.67 1.05 -0.51
CA ASP A 34 15.07 0.73 -0.79
C ASP A 34 15.28 -0.73 -1.20
N LYS A 35 14.18 -1.46 -1.48
CA LYS A 35 14.23 -2.91 -1.72
C LYS A 35 13.72 -3.28 -3.10
N GLY A 36 14.60 -3.87 -3.93
CA GLY A 36 14.22 -4.47 -5.21
C GLY A 36 13.40 -3.54 -6.10
N ALA A 37 12.34 -4.07 -6.68
CA ALA A 37 11.48 -3.33 -7.58
C ALA A 37 10.68 -2.22 -6.90
N PHE A 38 10.57 -2.24 -5.56
CA PHE A 38 9.92 -1.16 -4.83
C PHE A 38 10.64 0.17 -4.97
N THR A 39 11.94 0.15 -5.31
CA THR A 39 12.72 1.40 -5.49
C THR A 39 12.12 2.28 -6.57
N GLU A 40 11.44 1.70 -7.56
CA GLU A 40 10.79 2.46 -8.62
C GLU A 40 9.63 3.31 -8.10
N LEU A 41 9.06 2.95 -6.96
CA LEU A 41 7.95 3.68 -6.34
C LEU A 41 8.39 4.99 -5.70
N ARG A 42 9.69 5.29 -5.68
CA ARG A 42 10.19 6.60 -5.28
C ARG A 42 9.76 7.68 -6.27
N ASP A 43 9.43 7.27 -7.50
CA ASP A 43 8.78 8.15 -8.45
C ASP A 43 7.33 8.33 -7.97
N LEU A 44 7.02 9.51 -7.47
CA LEU A 44 5.71 9.80 -6.90
C LEU A 44 4.58 9.60 -7.92
N SER A 45 4.85 9.89 -9.19
CA SER A 45 3.88 9.69 -10.26
C SER A 45 3.50 8.21 -10.36
N LEU A 46 4.47 7.32 -10.28
CA LEU A 46 4.21 5.87 -10.29
C LEU A 46 3.53 5.44 -8.99
N PHE A 47 4.01 5.94 -7.86
CA PHE A 47 3.44 5.59 -6.56
C PHE A 47 1.94 5.88 -6.50
N LYS A 48 1.50 6.99 -7.08
CA LYS A 48 0.08 7.38 -7.08
C LYS A 48 -0.80 6.54 -7.99
N GLN A 49 -0.21 5.70 -8.84
CA GLN A 49 -0.96 4.81 -9.71
C GLN A 49 -1.32 3.49 -9.03
N ILE A 50 -1.27 3.48 -7.72
CA ILE A 50 -1.64 2.33 -6.89
C ILE A 50 -3.07 1.90 -7.18
N HIS A 51 -3.29 0.58 -7.21
CA HIS A 51 -4.59 -0.03 -7.46
C HIS A 51 -4.95 -0.99 -6.34
N ASN A 52 -6.15 -0.85 -5.79
CA ASN A 52 -6.70 -1.76 -4.79
C ASN A 52 -7.41 -2.91 -5.51
N THR A 53 -6.86 -4.12 -5.38
CA THR A 53 -7.46 -5.31 -6.01
C THR A 53 -8.49 -6.00 -5.12
N GLY A 54 -8.65 -5.52 -3.88
CA GLY A 54 -9.52 -6.14 -2.88
C GLY A 54 -8.71 -6.81 -1.78
N PHE A 55 -7.71 -7.60 -2.11
CA PHE A 55 -6.87 -8.30 -1.13
C PHE A 55 -5.39 -7.93 -1.24
N SER A 56 -5.06 -7.02 -2.13
CA SER A 56 -3.71 -6.49 -2.27
C SER A 56 -3.74 -5.10 -2.86
N LEU A 57 -2.61 -4.42 -2.77
CA LEU A 57 -2.35 -3.18 -3.50
C LEU A 57 -1.32 -3.51 -4.58
N GLU A 58 -1.56 -3.06 -5.80
CA GLU A 58 -0.68 -3.31 -6.94
C GLU A 58 -0.31 -2.01 -7.63
N TRP A 59 0.87 -2.01 -8.23
CA TRP A 59 1.36 -0.89 -9.03
C TRP A 59 1.62 -1.36 -10.47
N PRO A 60 1.65 -0.43 -11.44
CA PRO A 60 1.84 -0.81 -12.85
C PRO A 60 3.13 -1.56 -13.15
N ASN A 61 4.14 -1.46 -12.31
CA ASN A 61 5.41 -2.18 -12.45
C ASN A 61 5.38 -3.60 -11.86
N GLU A 62 4.17 -4.13 -11.58
CA GLU A 62 3.94 -5.48 -11.07
C GLU A 62 4.37 -5.69 -9.61
N VAL A 63 4.71 -4.63 -8.91
CA VAL A 63 4.97 -4.70 -7.47
C VAL A 63 3.63 -4.74 -6.74
N ASP A 64 3.52 -5.57 -5.70
CA ASP A 64 2.30 -5.66 -4.91
C ASP A 64 2.59 -5.83 -3.42
N LEU A 65 1.57 -5.56 -2.61
CA LEU A 65 1.59 -5.80 -1.16
C LEU A 65 0.25 -6.41 -0.77
N SER A 66 0.29 -7.55 -0.08
CA SER A 66 -0.92 -8.23 0.36
C SER A 66 -1.59 -7.49 1.52
N SER A 67 -2.89 -7.71 1.69
CA SER A 67 -3.62 -7.14 2.81
C SER A 67 -3.05 -7.59 4.15
N ASP A 68 -2.56 -8.83 4.25
CA ASP A 68 -1.94 -9.33 5.48
C ASP A 68 -0.71 -8.54 5.85
N THR A 69 0.15 -8.23 4.86
CA THR A 69 1.34 -7.42 5.08
C THR A 69 0.96 -6.01 5.53
N LEU A 70 -0.03 -5.41 4.86
CA LEU A 70 -0.48 -4.06 5.21
C LEU A 70 -1.07 -4.03 6.61
N TYR A 71 -1.82 -5.06 6.99
CA TYR A 71 -2.39 -5.14 8.33
C TYR A 71 -1.28 -5.24 9.38
N ALA A 72 -0.23 -6.00 9.10
CA ALA A 72 0.87 -6.22 10.04
C ALA A 72 1.71 -4.96 10.24
N ILE A 73 1.98 -4.18 9.18
CA ILE A 73 2.83 -2.99 9.27
C ILE A 73 2.04 -1.73 9.63
N GLY A 74 0.73 -1.74 9.47
CA GLY A 74 -0.13 -0.58 9.72
C GLY A 74 -0.23 -0.23 11.20
N LYS A 75 -0.42 1.06 11.46
CA LYS A 75 -0.56 1.59 12.82
C LYS A 75 -1.81 2.42 12.99
#